data_413383e9824d4ddd43329b6222b9556b
#
_entry.id   413383e9824d4ddd43329b6222b9556b
#
_cell.length_a   1.000
_cell.length_b   1.000
_cell.length_c   1.000
_cell.angle_alpha   90.00
_cell.angle_beta   90.00
_cell.angle_gamma   90.00
#
_symmetry.space_group_name_H-M   'P 1'
#
loop_
_entity.id
_entity.type
_entity.pdbx_description
1 polymer ?
#
loop_
_entity_poly.entity_id
_entity_poly.type
_entity_poly.pdbx_seq_one_letter_code
_entity_poly.pdbx_strand_id
1 'polypeptide(L)'
;NIKCRNSLLHRFALTDSIQTVLRESSISISQYKEAVAKYKNAQSKSEKQDLETFITEIKSKLKTEINRRDARLVRLNKRRSELANLQAPQLFEPTKKEKKASDKRIADLKKEIAALENIFEEIRSNKIYLGTFEWRIEFPEVLDAEGNFLGFDCIIGNPPYIQLQSMGKSADVLECMGYITYARTGDIYCLFYELGMNLLTPNGFLCYITSNKWMRAGYGEALRGYFASKTNPIMLVDFAGIKIFDAITVEANILLSQKAANIFNTQACLVQDANSLNNLSDFVQQQGVKCDFADSVPWVILSPIEQSIKQKIEAVGTPP
;
A
#
# COMPACT_ATOMS: atom_id res chain seq x y z
N ASN A 1 -16.84 -13.40 -2.90
CA ASN A 1 -16.97 -12.34 -1.87
C ASN A 1 -16.40 -11.03 -2.40
N ILE A 2 -17.28 -10.10 -2.83
CA ILE A 2 -16.87 -8.74 -3.17
C ILE A 2 -16.83 -7.94 -1.88
N LYS A 3 -15.68 -7.30 -1.58
CA LYS A 3 -15.49 -6.44 -0.42
C LYS A 3 -15.21 -5.04 -0.91
N CYS A 4 -16.05 -4.07 -0.55
CA CYS A 4 -15.96 -2.68 -0.98
C CYS A 4 -15.54 -1.78 0.18
N ARG A 5 -14.28 -1.37 0.21
CA ARG A 5 -13.72 -0.39 1.15
C ARG A 5 -12.42 0.20 0.60
N ASN A 6 -11.93 1.27 1.19
CA ASN A 6 -10.63 1.83 0.82
C ASN A 6 -9.50 0.93 1.34
N SER A 7 -8.93 0.12 0.46
CA SER A 7 -7.91 -0.87 0.77
C SER A 7 -6.51 -0.28 1.02
N LEU A 8 -6.27 0.97 0.63
CA LEU A 8 -5.01 1.68 0.90
C LEU A 8 -4.95 2.25 2.31
N LEU A 9 -6.10 2.38 2.98
CA LEU A 9 -6.19 2.87 4.34
C LEU A 9 -6.34 1.72 5.32
N HIS A 10 -5.39 1.56 6.21
CA HIS A 10 -5.42 0.62 7.31
C HIS A 10 -4.95 1.30 8.59
N ARG A 11 -5.43 0.83 9.74
CA ARG A 11 -5.05 1.33 11.06
C ARG A 11 -3.97 0.47 11.70
N PHE A 12 -3.89 -0.77 11.25
CA PHE A 12 -3.03 -1.80 11.81
C PHE A 12 -2.06 -2.30 10.74
N ALA A 13 -0.76 -2.10 10.98
CA ALA A 13 0.25 -2.55 10.03
C ALA A 13 0.25 -4.07 9.88
N LEU A 14 0.56 -4.57 8.69
CA LEU A 14 0.63 -6.01 8.41
C LEU A 14 1.68 -6.73 9.27
N THR A 15 2.68 -5.99 9.74
CA THR A 15 3.78 -6.48 10.58
C THR A 15 3.47 -6.49 12.08
N ASP A 16 2.41 -5.79 12.51
CA ASP A 16 2.08 -5.71 13.95
C ASP A 16 1.53 -7.05 14.47
N SER A 17 1.76 -7.39 15.73
CA SER A 17 1.22 -8.62 16.32
C SER A 17 -0.25 -8.45 16.70
N ILE A 18 -1.11 -9.34 16.20
CA ILE A 18 -2.53 -9.39 16.55
C ILE A 18 -2.82 -10.24 17.81
N GLN A 19 -1.82 -11.00 18.29
CA GLN A 19 -2.01 -11.94 19.42
C GLN A 19 -2.57 -11.29 20.67
N THR A 20 -2.07 -10.10 21.00
CA THR A 20 -2.54 -9.36 22.18
C THR A 20 -3.99 -8.88 22.05
N VAL A 21 -4.38 -8.49 20.82
CA VAL A 21 -5.77 -8.10 20.50
C VAL A 21 -6.71 -9.30 20.66
N LEU A 22 -6.28 -10.47 20.21
CA LEU A 22 -7.07 -11.71 20.31
C LEU A 22 -7.23 -12.20 21.76
N ARG A 23 -6.16 -12.15 22.56
CA ARG A 23 -6.23 -12.54 23.97
C ARG A 23 -7.23 -11.69 24.75
N GLU A 24 -7.26 -10.39 24.51
CA GLU A 24 -8.21 -9.48 25.19
C GLU A 24 -9.64 -9.64 24.67
N SER A 25 -9.84 -10.06 23.43
CA SER A 25 -11.17 -10.28 22.85
C SER A 25 -11.79 -11.64 23.18
N SER A 26 -11.06 -12.54 23.86
CA SER A 26 -11.48 -13.93 24.15
C SER A 26 -11.83 -14.75 22.90
N ILE A 27 -11.26 -14.38 21.74
CA ILE A 27 -11.53 -15.03 20.46
C ILE A 27 -10.24 -15.69 19.98
N SER A 28 -10.31 -16.96 19.59
CA SER A 28 -9.18 -17.62 18.93
C SER A 28 -9.21 -17.39 17.41
N ILE A 29 -8.04 -17.32 16.79
CA ILE A 29 -7.91 -17.26 15.33
C ILE A 29 -8.56 -18.48 14.68
N SER A 30 -8.42 -19.66 15.28
CA SER A 30 -9.02 -20.90 14.75
C SER A 30 -10.54 -20.80 14.68
N GLN A 31 -11.19 -20.32 15.74
CA GLN A 31 -12.65 -20.11 15.74
C GLN A 31 -13.08 -19.11 14.65
N TYR A 32 -12.32 -18.04 14.46
CA TYR A 32 -12.63 -17.06 13.42
C TYR A 32 -12.46 -17.65 12.00
N LYS A 33 -11.35 -18.35 11.74
CA LYS A 33 -11.13 -19.06 10.48
C LYS A 33 -12.23 -20.08 10.18
N GLU A 34 -12.58 -20.87 11.17
CA GLU A 34 -13.64 -21.88 11.06
C GLU A 34 -15.00 -21.25 10.72
N ALA A 35 -15.37 -20.16 11.41
CA ALA A 35 -16.61 -19.44 11.13
C ALA A 35 -16.64 -18.90 9.69
N VAL A 36 -15.53 -18.31 9.21
CA VAL A 36 -15.43 -17.81 7.82
C VAL A 36 -15.46 -18.97 6.81
N ALA A 37 -14.81 -20.08 7.10
CA ALA A 37 -14.85 -21.27 6.22
C ALA A 37 -16.26 -21.87 6.14
N LYS A 38 -16.96 -21.99 7.29
CA LYS A 38 -18.36 -22.44 7.34
C LYS A 38 -19.27 -21.50 6.56
N TYR A 39 -19.11 -20.18 6.72
CA TYR A 39 -19.89 -19.19 5.97
C TYR A 39 -19.74 -19.33 4.45
N LYS A 40 -18.51 -19.59 3.97
CA LYS A 40 -18.25 -19.80 2.52
C LYS A 40 -18.93 -21.04 1.97
N ASN A 41 -19.08 -22.09 2.80
CA ASN A 41 -19.61 -23.40 2.41
C ASN A 41 -21.08 -23.61 2.79
N ALA A 42 -21.71 -22.67 3.53
CA ALA A 42 -23.08 -22.80 4.00
C ALA A 42 -24.08 -22.90 2.86
N GLN A 43 -24.96 -23.88 2.93
CA GLN A 43 -25.95 -24.19 1.91
C GLN A 43 -27.30 -23.48 2.18
N SER A 44 -27.61 -23.18 3.44
CA SER A 44 -28.87 -22.54 3.81
C SER A 44 -28.69 -21.01 4.06
N LYS A 45 -29.77 -20.25 3.76
CA LYS A 45 -29.81 -18.81 4.02
C LYS A 45 -29.75 -18.48 5.52
N SER A 46 -30.43 -19.30 6.36
CA SER A 46 -30.44 -19.14 7.81
C SER A 46 -29.05 -19.31 8.40
N GLU A 47 -28.35 -20.41 8.05
CA GLU A 47 -26.99 -20.68 8.51
C GLU A 47 -26.02 -19.56 8.10
N LYS A 48 -26.13 -19.06 6.86
CA LYS A 48 -25.35 -17.89 6.42
C LYS A 48 -25.58 -16.67 7.27
N GLN A 49 -26.81 -16.39 7.63
CA GLN A 49 -27.18 -15.22 8.42
C GLN A 49 -26.64 -15.27 9.85
N ASP A 50 -26.72 -16.45 10.48
CA ASP A 50 -26.19 -16.67 11.82
C ASP A 50 -24.66 -16.53 11.85
N LEU A 51 -23.97 -17.14 10.89
CA LEU A 51 -22.52 -17.04 10.74
C LEU A 51 -22.07 -15.61 10.39
N GLU A 52 -22.81 -14.89 9.57
CA GLU A 52 -22.54 -13.48 9.23
C GLU A 52 -22.65 -12.59 10.48
N THR A 53 -23.64 -12.81 11.33
CA THR A 53 -23.81 -12.09 12.58
C THR A 53 -22.61 -12.35 13.50
N PHE A 54 -22.24 -13.61 13.69
CA PHE A 54 -21.09 -14.02 14.51
C PHE A 54 -19.76 -13.44 13.98
N ILE A 55 -19.52 -13.52 12.68
CA ILE A 55 -18.34 -12.92 12.04
C ILE A 55 -18.31 -11.40 12.23
N THR A 56 -19.47 -10.74 12.16
CA THR A 56 -19.58 -9.29 12.35
C THR A 56 -19.27 -8.89 13.79
N GLU A 57 -19.72 -9.66 14.77
CA GLU A 57 -19.37 -9.43 16.18
C GLU A 57 -17.85 -9.57 16.42
N ILE A 58 -17.23 -10.63 15.87
CA ILE A 58 -15.78 -10.82 15.94
C ILE A 58 -15.05 -9.62 15.35
N LYS A 59 -15.42 -9.20 14.13
CA LYS A 59 -14.84 -8.05 13.46
C LYS A 59 -14.97 -6.75 14.26
N SER A 60 -16.13 -6.55 14.88
CA SER A 60 -16.39 -5.38 15.72
C SER A 60 -15.47 -5.35 16.95
N LYS A 61 -15.35 -6.48 17.67
CA LYS A 61 -14.46 -6.62 18.83
C LYS A 61 -13.00 -6.37 18.44
N LEU A 62 -12.52 -7.02 17.38
CA LEU A 62 -11.16 -6.82 16.88
C LEU A 62 -10.89 -5.36 16.48
N LYS A 63 -11.82 -4.70 15.80
CA LYS A 63 -11.70 -3.27 15.45
C LYS A 63 -11.64 -2.36 16.68
N THR A 64 -12.39 -2.67 17.71
CA THR A 64 -12.39 -1.89 18.97
C THR A 64 -11.03 -1.98 19.63
N GLU A 65 -10.45 -3.17 19.75
CA GLU A 65 -9.13 -3.37 20.36
C GLU A 65 -8.00 -2.75 19.53
N ILE A 66 -8.07 -2.85 18.19
CA ILE A 66 -7.12 -2.16 17.29
C ILE A 66 -7.18 -0.65 17.50
N ASN A 67 -8.37 -0.06 17.62
CA ASN A 67 -8.52 1.38 17.85
C ASN A 67 -7.89 1.83 19.17
N ARG A 68 -7.93 1.02 20.22
CA ARG A 68 -7.29 1.32 21.51
C ARG A 68 -5.77 1.37 21.43
N ARG A 69 -5.17 0.68 20.43
CA ARG A 69 -3.73 0.51 20.26
C ARG A 69 -3.14 1.36 19.14
N ASP A 70 -3.93 2.24 18.55
CA ASP A 70 -3.41 3.17 17.54
C ASP A 70 -2.19 3.92 18.08
N ALA A 71 -1.04 3.75 17.41
CA ALA A 71 0.23 4.35 17.83
C ALA A 71 0.14 5.86 18.02
N ARG A 72 -0.76 6.52 17.27
CA ARG A 72 -1.05 7.95 17.40
C ARG A 72 -1.77 8.25 18.71
N LEU A 73 -2.70 7.39 19.15
CA LEU A 73 -3.36 7.52 20.44
C LEU A 73 -2.38 7.34 21.60
N VAL A 74 -1.49 6.35 21.49
CA VAL A 74 -0.41 6.14 22.46
C VAL A 74 0.50 7.38 22.51
N ARG A 75 0.87 7.93 21.37
CA ARG A 75 1.67 9.16 21.28
C ARG A 75 0.93 10.35 21.88
N LEU A 76 -0.34 10.54 21.58
CA LEU A 76 -1.17 11.61 22.15
C LEU A 76 -1.23 11.51 23.69
N ASN A 77 -1.51 10.34 24.23
CA ASN A 77 -1.57 10.10 25.68
C ASN A 77 -0.20 10.36 26.34
N LYS A 78 0.91 9.95 25.70
CA LYS A 78 2.26 10.24 26.19
C LYS A 78 2.53 11.75 26.23
N ARG A 79 2.13 12.51 25.20
CA ARG A 79 2.31 13.96 25.16
C ARG A 79 1.43 14.69 26.19
N ARG A 80 0.20 14.22 26.41
CA ARG A 80 -0.68 14.73 27.47
C ARG A 80 -0.08 14.48 28.86
N SER A 81 0.47 13.32 29.12
CA SER A 81 1.14 12.98 30.39
C SER A 81 2.39 13.86 30.59
N GLU A 82 3.20 14.06 29.55
CA GLU A 82 4.37 14.93 29.60
C GLU A 82 3.97 16.39 29.91
N LEU A 83 2.92 16.88 29.29
CA LEU A 83 2.39 18.22 29.57
C LEU A 83 1.88 18.36 31.00
N ALA A 84 1.12 17.36 31.48
CA ALA A 84 0.61 17.35 32.85
C ALA A 84 1.75 17.37 33.89
N ASN A 85 2.82 16.59 33.65
CA ASN A 85 4.00 16.57 34.52
C ASN A 85 4.73 17.93 34.57
N LEU A 86 4.84 18.63 33.42
CA LEU A 86 5.46 19.96 33.36
C LEU A 86 4.60 21.06 34.01
N GLN A 87 3.29 20.86 34.10
CA GLN A 87 2.35 21.78 34.72
C GLN A 87 2.08 21.47 36.21
N ALA A 88 2.57 20.30 36.70
CA ALA A 88 2.41 19.95 38.10
C ALA A 88 3.15 20.94 39.01
N PRO A 89 2.63 21.21 40.22
CA PRO A 89 3.30 22.05 41.19
C PRO A 89 4.71 21.53 41.52
N GLN A 90 5.73 22.36 41.37
CA GLN A 90 7.10 21.98 41.69
C GLN A 90 7.38 22.32 43.18
N LEU A 91 8.09 21.42 43.84
CA LEU A 91 8.48 21.58 45.24
C LEU A 91 9.49 22.72 45.47
N PHE A 92 10.21 23.15 44.40
CA PHE A 92 11.18 24.22 44.44
C PHE A 92 10.90 25.23 43.31
N GLU A 93 11.14 26.51 43.55
CA GLU A 93 10.99 27.54 42.52
C GLU A 93 12.06 27.38 41.42
N PRO A 94 11.67 27.23 40.15
CA PRO A 94 12.62 27.09 39.06
C PRO A 94 13.34 28.40 38.77
N THR A 95 14.59 28.29 38.34
CA THR A 95 15.37 29.43 37.88
C THR A 95 14.73 30.08 36.62
N LYS A 96 15.02 31.38 36.38
CA LYS A 96 14.50 32.09 35.18
C LYS A 96 14.80 31.37 33.86
N LYS A 97 15.94 30.66 33.77
CA LYS A 97 16.34 29.91 32.59
C LYS A 97 15.51 28.60 32.42
N GLU A 98 15.30 27.87 33.51
CA GLU A 98 14.47 26.66 33.55
C GLU A 98 13.00 27.00 33.27
N LYS A 99 12.47 28.09 33.83
CA LYS A 99 11.12 28.56 33.56
C LYS A 99 10.91 28.86 32.07
N LYS A 100 11.85 29.59 31.43
CA LYS A 100 11.76 29.90 29.99
C LYS A 100 11.85 28.63 29.11
N ALA A 101 12.69 27.67 29.50
CA ALA A 101 12.79 26.39 28.77
C ALA A 101 11.50 25.56 28.92
N SER A 102 10.94 25.49 30.13
CA SER A 102 9.67 24.83 30.43
C SER A 102 8.51 25.44 29.65
N ASP A 103 8.39 26.79 29.67
CA ASP A 103 7.32 27.52 28.97
C ASP A 103 7.37 27.23 27.44
N LYS A 104 8.57 27.22 26.86
CA LYS A 104 8.75 26.89 25.45
C LYS A 104 8.30 25.44 25.19
N ARG A 105 8.74 24.46 26.03
CA ARG A 105 8.37 23.06 25.87
C ARG A 105 6.86 22.85 26.02
N ILE A 106 6.22 23.54 26.96
CA ILE A 106 4.76 23.53 27.15
C ILE A 106 4.05 24.04 25.89
N ALA A 107 4.54 25.13 25.27
CA ALA A 107 3.96 25.66 24.04
C ALA A 107 4.08 24.68 22.87
N ASP A 108 5.26 24.04 22.71
CA ASP A 108 5.51 23.03 21.67
C ASP A 108 4.62 21.79 21.87
N LEU A 109 4.50 21.29 23.12
CA LEU A 109 3.63 20.17 23.45
C LEU A 109 2.16 20.48 23.19
N LYS A 110 1.67 21.65 23.54
CA LYS A 110 0.29 22.07 23.25
C LYS A 110 0.02 22.07 21.75
N LYS A 111 0.98 22.53 20.94
CA LYS A 111 0.89 22.51 19.48
C LYS A 111 0.87 21.06 18.91
N GLU A 112 1.76 20.19 19.42
CA GLU A 112 1.79 18.77 19.04
C GLU A 112 0.48 18.05 19.42
N ILE A 113 -0.04 18.30 20.64
CA ILE A 113 -1.29 17.73 21.12
C ILE A 113 -2.46 18.18 20.25
N ALA A 114 -2.58 19.50 19.97
CA ALA A 114 -3.66 20.01 19.13
C ALA A 114 -3.62 19.42 17.70
N ALA A 115 -2.44 19.25 17.12
CA ALA A 115 -2.28 18.60 15.81
C ALA A 115 -2.72 17.13 15.85
N LEU A 116 -2.34 16.37 16.89
CA LEU A 116 -2.78 14.98 17.07
C LEU A 116 -4.28 14.89 17.36
N GLU A 117 -4.84 15.79 18.17
CA GLU A 117 -6.28 15.86 18.44
C GLU A 117 -7.10 16.17 17.20
N ASN A 118 -6.65 17.10 16.36
CA ASN A 118 -7.29 17.36 15.08
C ASN A 118 -7.29 16.12 14.17
N ILE A 119 -6.17 15.39 14.12
CA ILE A 119 -6.10 14.11 13.40
C ILE A 119 -7.10 13.11 14.00
N PHE A 120 -7.23 13.03 15.33
CA PHE A 120 -8.20 12.14 15.99
C PHE A 120 -9.66 12.58 15.80
N GLU A 121 -9.95 13.86 15.84
CA GLU A 121 -11.27 14.39 15.51
C GLU A 121 -11.61 14.07 14.04
N GLU A 122 -10.69 14.22 13.13
CA GLU A 122 -10.84 13.78 11.74
C GLU A 122 -11.00 12.26 11.62
N ILE A 123 -10.26 11.46 12.40
CA ILE A 123 -10.42 10.00 12.46
C ILE A 123 -11.77 9.62 13.06
N ARG A 124 -12.22 10.29 14.11
CA ARG A 124 -13.45 9.99 14.85
C ARG A 124 -14.71 10.49 14.16
N SER A 125 -14.65 11.70 13.59
CA SER A 125 -15.73 12.31 12.79
C SER A 125 -15.72 11.84 11.33
N ASN A 126 -14.67 11.16 10.89
CA ASN A 126 -14.37 11.01 9.48
C ASN A 126 -14.92 9.72 8.89
N LYS A 127 -15.83 9.90 7.95
CA LYS A 127 -16.30 8.89 7.01
C LYS A 127 -15.15 8.16 6.28
N ILE A 128 -13.94 8.73 6.22
CA ILE A 128 -12.75 8.16 5.58
C ILE A 128 -12.30 6.89 6.29
N TYR A 129 -12.23 6.89 7.64
CA TYR A 129 -11.82 5.71 8.40
C TYR A 129 -12.94 4.73 8.73
N LEU A 130 -14.20 5.13 8.57
CA LEU A 130 -15.33 4.19 8.62
C LEU A 130 -15.26 3.16 7.48
N GLY A 131 -14.53 3.47 6.41
CA GLY A 131 -14.29 2.64 5.24
C GLY A 131 -12.91 1.95 5.18
N THR A 132 -12.09 1.94 6.26
CA THR A 132 -10.78 1.26 6.24
C THR A 132 -10.91 -0.23 6.01
N PHE A 133 -9.96 -0.79 5.28
CA PHE A 133 -9.89 -2.21 4.97
C PHE A 133 -8.77 -2.86 5.78
N GLU A 134 -9.14 -3.62 6.79
CA GLU A 134 -8.18 -4.33 7.63
C GLU A 134 -7.95 -5.73 7.06
N TRP A 135 -6.91 -5.92 6.28
CA TRP A 135 -6.61 -7.13 5.54
C TRP A 135 -6.65 -8.40 6.40
N ARG A 136 -6.09 -8.36 7.59
CA ARG A 136 -6.10 -9.47 8.54
C ARG A 136 -7.49 -9.85 9.03
N ILE A 137 -8.36 -8.85 9.18
CA ILE A 137 -9.74 -9.06 9.61
C ILE A 137 -10.59 -9.54 8.45
N GLU A 138 -10.33 -9.03 7.25
CA GLU A 138 -11.14 -9.38 6.08
C GLU A 138 -10.77 -10.74 5.47
N PHE A 139 -9.53 -11.20 5.67
CA PHE A 139 -9.01 -12.46 5.15
C PHE A 139 -8.31 -13.27 6.25
N PRO A 140 -9.05 -13.83 7.21
CA PRO A 140 -8.44 -14.65 8.27
C PRO A 140 -7.76 -15.92 7.74
N GLU A 141 -8.12 -16.38 6.54
CA GLU A 141 -7.52 -17.54 5.89
C GLU A 141 -6.04 -17.39 5.57
N VAL A 142 -5.56 -16.15 5.42
CA VAL A 142 -4.12 -15.86 5.16
C VAL A 142 -3.34 -15.53 6.45
N LEU A 143 -3.88 -15.92 7.62
CA LEU A 143 -3.17 -15.82 8.89
C LEU A 143 -2.61 -17.19 9.28
N ASP A 144 -1.51 -17.23 10.03
CA ASP A 144 -1.08 -18.45 10.73
C ASP A 144 -1.90 -18.72 12.01
N ALA A 145 -1.51 -19.69 12.82
CA ALA A 145 -2.17 -20.03 14.07
C ALA A 145 -2.01 -18.94 15.13
N GLU A 146 -0.92 -18.20 15.05
CA GLU A 146 -0.56 -17.09 15.92
C GLU A 146 -1.17 -15.75 15.48
N GLY A 147 -1.82 -15.71 14.31
CA GLY A 147 -2.44 -14.51 13.74
C GLY A 147 -1.47 -13.61 12.97
N ASN A 148 -0.29 -14.10 12.62
CA ASN A 148 0.60 -13.37 11.72
C ASN A 148 0.07 -13.44 10.30
N PHE A 149 0.28 -12.37 9.54
CA PHE A 149 -0.16 -12.29 8.16
C PHE A 149 0.83 -13.03 7.25
N LEU A 150 0.41 -14.12 6.64
CA LEU A 150 1.23 -14.92 5.72
C LEU A 150 1.30 -14.28 4.33
N GLY A 151 0.19 -13.74 3.86
CA GLY A 151 0.07 -13.13 2.54
C GLY A 151 -0.67 -13.99 1.51
N PHE A 152 -0.76 -13.44 0.30
CA PHE A 152 -1.37 -14.09 -0.86
C PHE A 152 -0.28 -14.59 -1.82
N ASP A 153 -0.52 -15.70 -2.51
CA ASP A 153 0.42 -16.23 -3.50
C ASP A 153 0.39 -15.44 -4.80
N CYS A 154 -0.78 -14.89 -5.14
CA CYS A 154 -0.98 -14.11 -6.36
C CYS A 154 -1.99 -13.00 -6.14
N ILE A 155 -1.66 -11.81 -6.67
CA ILE A 155 -2.56 -10.66 -6.73
C ILE A 155 -2.63 -10.19 -8.17
N ILE A 156 -3.85 -10.10 -8.71
CA ILE A 156 -4.12 -9.57 -10.04
C ILE A 156 -5.15 -8.45 -9.96
N GLY A 157 -4.98 -7.39 -10.74
CA GLY A 157 -5.94 -6.29 -10.69
C GLY A 157 -5.72 -5.19 -11.71
N ASN A 158 -6.71 -4.30 -11.72
CA ASN A 158 -6.69 -3.03 -12.43
C ASN A 158 -6.97 -1.92 -11.41
N PRO A 159 -5.93 -1.37 -10.76
CA PRO A 159 -6.09 -0.29 -9.80
C PRO A 159 -6.66 0.98 -10.45
N PRO A 160 -7.37 1.84 -9.69
CA PRO A 160 -7.94 3.06 -10.23
C PRO A 160 -6.86 4.05 -10.70
N TYR A 161 -7.16 4.82 -11.78
CA TYR A 161 -6.30 5.84 -12.37
C TYR A 161 -6.77 7.22 -11.92
N ILE A 162 -6.37 7.61 -10.72
CA ILE A 162 -6.77 8.88 -10.09
C ILE A 162 -5.52 9.60 -9.61
N GLN A 163 -5.33 10.83 -10.05
CA GLN A 163 -4.22 11.65 -9.59
C GLN A 163 -4.38 12.03 -8.12
N LEU A 164 -3.36 11.80 -7.30
CA LEU A 164 -3.39 12.10 -5.87
C LEU A 164 -3.65 13.59 -5.58
N GLN A 165 -3.11 14.48 -6.39
CA GLN A 165 -3.38 15.92 -6.25
C GLN A 165 -4.86 16.31 -6.37
N SER A 166 -5.65 15.53 -7.11
CA SER A 166 -7.10 15.77 -7.25
C SER A 166 -7.93 15.26 -6.07
N MET A 167 -7.34 14.46 -5.18
CA MET A 167 -8.02 13.83 -4.05
C MET A 167 -8.11 14.72 -2.81
N GLY A 168 -7.52 15.92 -2.82
CA GLY A 168 -7.57 16.87 -1.71
C GLY A 168 -7.09 16.24 -0.39
N LYS A 169 -7.86 16.38 0.68
CA LYS A 169 -7.55 15.85 2.03
C LYS A 169 -7.33 14.33 2.07
N SER A 170 -7.95 13.57 1.16
CA SER A 170 -7.72 12.12 1.09
C SER A 170 -6.29 11.77 0.69
N ALA A 171 -5.65 12.60 -0.14
CA ALA A 171 -4.24 12.40 -0.47
C ALA A 171 -3.33 12.69 0.73
N ASP A 172 -3.65 13.69 1.57
CA ASP A 172 -2.89 14.01 2.78
C ASP A 172 -2.92 12.83 3.77
N VAL A 173 -4.08 12.15 3.86
CA VAL A 173 -4.20 10.93 4.68
C VAL A 173 -3.35 9.80 4.13
N LEU A 174 -3.33 9.61 2.80
CA LEU A 174 -2.48 8.60 2.15
C LEU A 174 -0.99 8.88 2.33
N GLU A 175 -0.57 10.15 2.33
CA GLU A 175 0.80 10.56 2.64
C GLU A 175 1.21 10.13 4.05
N CYS A 176 0.31 10.29 5.03
CA CYS A 176 0.53 9.87 6.41
C CYS A 176 0.62 8.34 6.60
N MET A 177 0.20 7.53 5.60
CA MET A 177 0.34 6.08 5.64
C MET A 177 1.77 5.59 5.43
N GLY A 178 2.67 6.45 4.95
CA GLY A 178 4.10 6.15 4.82
C GLY A 178 4.47 5.29 3.61
N TYR A 179 3.65 5.28 2.56
CA TYR A 179 4.01 4.60 1.31
C TYR A 179 5.27 5.22 0.68
N ILE A 180 6.27 4.40 0.40
CA ILE A 180 7.53 4.82 -0.25
C ILE A 180 7.26 5.34 -1.66
N THR A 181 6.25 4.76 -2.33
CA THR A 181 5.86 5.11 -3.71
C THR A 181 4.97 6.35 -3.80
N TYR A 182 4.69 7.02 -2.66
CA TYR A 182 3.87 8.22 -2.63
C TYR A 182 4.58 9.40 -3.33
N ALA A 183 3.90 9.98 -4.31
CA ALA A 183 4.27 11.25 -4.92
C ALA A 183 3.00 12.07 -5.14
N ARG A 184 2.91 13.29 -4.59
CA ARG A 184 1.70 14.14 -4.64
C ARG A 184 1.17 14.37 -6.05
N THR A 185 2.07 14.46 -7.04
CA THR A 185 1.74 14.63 -8.47
C THR A 185 1.49 13.32 -9.20
N GLY A 186 1.63 12.19 -8.50
CA GLY A 186 1.45 10.85 -9.05
C GLY A 186 0.01 10.36 -9.01
N ASP A 187 -0.16 9.16 -9.52
CA ASP A 187 -1.43 8.44 -9.53
C ASP A 187 -1.52 7.46 -8.37
N ILE A 188 -2.73 7.23 -7.86
CA ILE A 188 -3.01 6.35 -6.73
C ILE A 188 -2.56 4.90 -6.99
N TYR A 189 -2.51 4.44 -8.23
CA TYR A 189 -2.07 3.08 -8.55
C TYR A 189 -0.61 2.80 -8.13
N CYS A 190 0.22 3.83 -7.99
CA CYS A 190 1.57 3.68 -7.45
C CYS A 190 1.54 3.08 -6.03
N LEU A 191 0.61 3.55 -5.20
CA LEU A 191 0.40 3.03 -3.84
C LEU A 191 -0.16 1.60 -3.85
N PHE A 192 -1.01 1.28 -4.85
CA PHE A 192 -1.54 -0.08 -5.00
C PHE A 192 -0.45 -1.09 -5.36
N TYR A 193 0.55 -0.70 -6.13
CA TYR A 193 1.70 -1.56 -6.40
C TYR A 193 2.46 -1.92 -5.12
N GLU A 194 2.76 -0.93 -4.28
CA GLU A 194 3.45 -1.17 -3.01
C GLU A 194 2.58 -1.98 -2.05
N LEU A 195 1.29 -1.64 -1.92
CA LEU A 195 0.36 -2.41 -1.09
C LEU A 195 0.28 -3.86 -1.57
N GLY A 196 0.11 -4.08 -2.88
CA GLY A 196 0.03 -5.43 -3.46
C GLY A 196 1.28 -6.25 -3.14
N MET A 197 2.47 -5.67 -3.29
CA MET A 197 3.71 -6.33 -2.92
C MET A 197 3.80 -6.65 -1.44
N ASN A 198 3.35 -5.74 -0.56
CA ASN A 198 3.35 -5.96 0.88
C ASN A 198 2.40 -7.11 1.28
N LEU A 199 1.30 -7.28 0.55
CA LEU A 199 0.29 -8.32 0.79
C LEU A 199 0.68 -9.71 0.26
N LEU A 200 1.71 -9.85 -0.56
CA LEU A 200 2.15 -11.15 -1.09
C LEU A 200 2.95 -11.95 -0.05
N THR A 201 2.88 -13.27 -0.19
CA THR A 201 3.88 -14.19 0.39
C THR A 201 5.26 -13.94 -0.22
N PRO A 202 6.36 -14.33 0.43
CA PRO A 202 7.67 -14.42 -0.24
C PRO A 202 7.55 -15.25 -1.54
N ASN A 203 8.13 -14.78 -2.62
CA ASN A 203 8.04 -15.33 -3.97
C ASN A 203 6.64 -15.29 -4.62
N GLY A 204 5.65 -14.67 -4.01
CA GLY A 204 4.33 -14.43 -4.60
C GLY A 204 4.37 -13.46 -5.77
N PHE A 205 3.33 -13.44 -6.59
CA PHE A 205 3.27 -12.70 -7.85
C PHE A 205 2.22 -11.60 -7.84
N LEU A 206 2.57 -10.43 -8.37
CA LEU A 206 1.68 -9.31 -8.62
C LEU A 206 1.57 -9.07 -10.11
N CYS A 207 0.35 -9.02 -10.64
CA CYS A 207 0.09 -8.66 -12.03
C CYS A 207 -0.95 -7.56 -12.12
N TYR A 208 -0.54 -6.35 -12.49
CA TYR A 208 -1.44 -5.22 -12.66
C TYR A 208 -1.41 -4.67 -14.08
N ILE A 209 -2.59 -4.24 -14.55
CA ILE A 209 -2.72 -3.35 -15.69
C ILE A 209 -2.91 -1.93 -15.15
N THR A 210 -2.07 -0.98 -15.59
CA THR A 210 -2.11 0.43 -15.16
C THR A 210 -1.76 1.36 -16.31
N SER A 211 -1.84 2.69 -16.08
CA SER A 211 -1.21 3.62 -17.01
C SER A 211 0.29 3.41 -17.08
N ASN A 212 0.88 3.54 -18.27
CA ASN A 212 2.33 3.43 -18.50
C ASN A 212 3.12 4.70 -18.15
N LYS A 213 2.43 5.79 -17.77
CA LYS A 213 3.06 7.10 -17.51
C LYS A 213 4.15 7.03 -16.43
N TRP A 214 3.97 6.19 -15.39
CA TRP A 214 4.96 6.02 -14.34
C TRP A 214 6.33 5.57 -14.85
N MET A 215 6.38 4.89 -16.00
CA MET A 215 7.64 4.43 -16.57
C MET A 215 8.58 5.59 -16.94
N ARG A 216 8.04 6.75 -17.32
CA ARG A 216 8.81 7.89 -17.84
C ARG A 216 8.63 9.18 -17.03
N ALA A 217 7.47 9.41 -16.43
CA ALA A 217 7.18 10.62 -15.68
C ALA A 217 8.02 10.75 -14.41
N GLY A 218 8.29 11.99 -13.97
CA GLY A 218 9.06 12.28 -12.75
C GLY A 218 8.42 11.67 -11.49
N TYR A 219 7.10 11.71 -11.36
CA TYR A 219 6.42 11.11 -10.20
C TYR A 219 6.60 9.59 -10.10
N GLY A 220 6.93 8.93 -11.22
CA GLY A 220 7.18 7.49 -11.25
C GLY A 220 8.54 7.07 -10.71
N GLU A 221 9.44 8.01 -10.41
CA GLU A 221 10.80 7.72 -9.93
C GLU A 221 10.77 6.85 -8.66
N ALA A 222 9.96 7.22 -7.67
CA ALA A 222 9.82 6.44 -6.44
C ALA A 222 9.31 5.01 -6.70
N LEU A 223 8.35 4.84 -7.60
CA LEU A 223 7.82 3.53 -7.98
C LEU A 223 8.86 2.68 -8.73
N ARG A 224 9.60 3.27 -9.70
CA ARG A 224 10.69 2.58 -10.40
C ARG A 224 11.79 2.13 -9.44
N GLY A 225 12.21 3.02 -8.55
CA GLY A 225 13.18 2.70 -7.49
C GLY A 225 12.69 1.59 -6.55
N TYR A 226 11.40 1.58 -6.23
CA TYR A 226 10.78 0.51 -5.45
C TYR A 226 10.84 -0.82 -6.19
N PHE A 227 10.46 -0.89 -7.45
CA PHE A 227 10.55 -2.10 -8.26
C PHE A 227 11.99 -2.59 -8.39
N ALA A 228 12.91 -1.71 -8.71
CA ALA A 228 14.32 -2.07 -8.89
C ALA A 228 14.95 -2.65 -7.61
N SER A 229 14.62 -2.12 -6.44
CA SER A 229 15.29 -2.46 -5.17
C SER A 229 14.54 -3.46 -4.30
N LYS A 230 13.22 -3.62 -4.45
CA LYS A 230 12.37 -4.40 -3.54
C LYS A 230 11.63 -5.55 -4.20
N THR A 231 11.65 -5.65 -5.52
CA THR A 231 10.89 -6.65 -6.26
C THR A 231 11.71 -7.22 -7.42
N ASN A 232 11.20 -8.29 -8.02
CA ASN A 232 11.75 -8.85 -9.25
C ASN A 232 10.73 -8.66 -10.38
N PRO A 233 10.85 -7.60 -11.21
CA PRO A 233 10.02 -7.46 -12.40
C PRO A 233 10.32 -8.57 -13.39
N ILE A 234 9.30 -9.36 -13.76
CA ILE A 234 9.45 -10.53 -14.63
C ILE A 234 9.07 -10.18 -16.06
N MET A 235 7.93 -9.49 -16.22
CA MET A 235 7.38 -9.15 -17.53
C MET A 235 6.79 -7.75 -17.52
N LEU A 236 7.09 -6.97 -18.56
CA LEU A 236 6.51 -5.66 -18.78
C LEU A 236 6.00 -5.56 -20.23
N VAL A 237 4.70 -5.38 -20.41
CA VAL A 237 4.06 -5.17 -21.70
C VAL A 237 3.55 -3.75 -21.76
N ASP A 238 4.16 -2.91 -22.62
CA ASP A 238 3.71 -1.54 -22.88
C ASP A 238 2.88 -1.50 -24.17
N PHE A 239 1.64 -1.04 -24.08
CA PHE A 239 0.72 -0.99 -25.23
C PHE A 239 0.87 0.27 -26.09
N ALA A 240 1.86 1.12 -25.82
CA ALA A 240 2.37 2.17 -26.70
C ALA A 240 1.31 3.00 -27.43
N GLY A 241 0.25 3.39 -26.75
CA GLY A 241 -0.82 4.22 -27.33
C GLY A 241 -1.95 3.43 -28.02
N ILE A 242 -1.88 2.10 -28.05
CA ILE A 242 -3.05 1.28 -28.45
C ILE A 242 -4.15 1.46 -27.42
N LYS A 243 -5.37 1.72 -27.91
CA LYS A 243 -6.57 1.84 -27.06
C LYS A 243 -6.98 0.46 -26.56
N ILE A 244 -6.72 0.17 -25.29
CA ILE A 244 -7.09 -1.09 -24.63
C ILE A 244 -8.49 -1.02 -24.01
N PHE A 245 -8.93 0.17 -23.60
CA PHE A 245 -10.23 0.38 -22.95
C PHE A 245 -11.13 1.26 -23.84
N ASP A 246 -12.38 0.87 -24.03
CA ASP A 246 -13.34 1.62 -24.87
C ASP A 246 -13.69 2.99 -24.27
N ALA A 247 -13.81 3.08 -22.97
CA ALA A 247 -14.31 4.26 -22.26
C ALA A 247 -13.24 5.31 -21.93
N ILE A 248 -11.93 4.95 -21.93
CA ILE A 248 -10.86 5.81 -21.43
C ILE A 248 -9.67 5.77 -22.41
N THR A 249 -9.20 6.96 -22.82
CA THR A 249 -7.97 7.10 -23.60
C THR A 249 -6.78 7.16 -22.65
N VAL A 250 -6.33 6.01 -22.16
CA VAL A 250 -5.15 5.89 -21.31
C VAL A 250 -4.20 4.91 -21.98
N GLU A 251 -2.96 5.33 -22.15
CA GLU A 251 -1.89 4.43 -22.52
C GLU A 251 -1.61 3.49 -21.35
N ALA A 252 -1.76 2.19 -21.58
CA ALA A 252 -1.68 1.19 -20.53
C ALA A 252 -0.42 0.33 -20.63
N ASN A 253 -0.05 -0.29 -19.51
CA ASN A 253 0.93 -1.36 -19.46
C ASN A 253 0.45 -2.50 -18.55
N ILE A 254 0.97 -3.69 -18.78
CA ILE A 254 0.87 -4.81 -17.83
C ILE A 254 2.25 -5.04 -17.23
N LEU A 255 2.33 -5.04 -15.91
CA LEU A 255 3.53 -5.44 -15.19
C LEU A 255 3.24 -6.69 -14.35
N LEU A 256 4.01 -7.76 -14.61
CA LEU A 256 4.12 -8.92 -13.74
C LEU A 256 5.42 -8.81 -12.95
N SER A 257 5.30 -8.81 -11.64
CA SER A 257 6.45 -8.74 -10.74
C SER A 257 6.32 -9.74 -9.60
N GLN A 258 7.45 -10.21 -9.09
CA GLN A 258 7.54 -11.17 -7.99
C GLN A 258 8.08 -10.49 -6.74
N LYS A 259 7.58 -10.89 -5.57
CA LYS A 259 8.14 -10.47 -4.27
C LYS A 259 9.43 -11.23 -3.96
N ALA A 260 10.48 -10.88 -4.68
CA ALA A 260 11.82 -11.47 -4.59
C ALA A 260 12.87 -10.41 -4.91
N ALA A 261 14.14 -10.72 -4.68
CA ALA A 261 15.24 -9.86 -5.13
C ALA A 261 15.25 -9.75 -6.65
N ASN A 262 15.52 -8.56 -7.17
CA ASN A 262 15.62 -8.31 -8.60
C ASN A 262 16.78 -9.11 -9.21
N ILE A 263 16.51 -9.88 -10.26
CA ILE A 263 17.52 -10.62 -11.02
C ILE A 263 17.94 -9.87 -12.29
N PHE A 264 17.43 -8.65 -12.49
CA PHE A 264 17.78 -7.77 -13.62
C PHE A 264 17.58 -8.41 -15.00
N ASN A 265 16.48 -9.15 -15.17
CA ASN A 265 16.18 -9.92 -16.36
C ASN A 265 14.69 -9.88 -16.71
N THR A 266 14.15 -8.66 -16.82
CA THR A 266 12.74 -8.45 -17.16
C THR A 266 12.53 -8.69 -18.65
N GLN A 267 11.56 -9.54 -19.01
CA GLN A 267 11.09 -9.66 -20.39
C GLN A 267 10.14 -8.51 -20.70
N ALA A 268 10.51 -7.60 -21.56
CA ALA A 268 9.72 -6.43 -21.89
C ALA A 268 9.38 -6.38 -23.38
N CYS A 269 8.17 -5.95 -23.73
CA CYS A 269 7.79 -5.74 -25.13
C CYS A 269 6.91 -4.50 -25.29
N LEU A 270 7.02 -3.92 -26.47
CA LEU A 270 6.23 -2.78 -26.93
C LEU A 270 5.20 -3.27 -27.96
N VAL A 271 3.91 -3.18 -27.64
CA VAL A 271 2.84 -3.60 -28.54
C VAL A 271 2.34 -2.36 -29.29
N GLN A 272 2.63 -2.30 -30.60
CA GLN A 272 2.28 -1.18 -31.47
C GLN A 272 1.15 -1.48 -32.45
N ASP A 273 0.79 -2.76 -32.63
CA ASP A 273 -0.28 -3.21 -33.51
C ASP A 273 -1.38 -3.90 -32.70
N ALA A 274 -2.62 -3.42 -32.86
CA ALA A 274 -3.79 -3.98 -32.20
C ALA A 274 -4.05 -5.48 -32.58
N ASN A 275 -3.62 -5.92 -33.76
CA ASN A 275 -3.74 -7.32 -34.15
C ASN A 275 -2.94 -8.28 -33.24
N SER A 276 -1.84 -7.78 -32.66
CA SER A 276 -1.01 -8.54 -31.72
C SER A 276 -1.75 -8.90 -30.41
N LEU A 277 -2.84 -8.19 -30.09
CA LEU A 277 -3.67 -8.49 -28.94
C LEU A 277 -4.42 -9.81 -29.06
N ASN A 278 -4.66 -10.31 -30.28
CA ASN A 278 -5.35 -11.59 -30.50
C ASN A 278 -4.54 -12.79 -29.98
N ASN A 279 -3.21 -12.66 -29.94
CA ASN A 279 -2.31 -13.66 -29.38
C ASN A 279 -1.12 -13.01 -28.68
N LEU A 280 -1.43 -12.29 -27.58
CA LEU A 280 -0.46 -11.52 -26.81
C LEU A 280 0.67 -12.41 -26.24
N SER A 281 0.36 -13.64 -25.84
CA SER A 281 1.36 -14.56 -25.30
C SER A 281 2.47 -14.87 -26.31
N ASP A 282 2.08 -15.25 -27.53
CA ASP A 282 3.06 -15.53 -28.58
C ASP A 282 3.83 -14.28 -29.00
N PHE A 283 3.14 -13.13 -29.04
CA PHE A 283 3.79 -11.87 -29.34
C PHE A 283 4.88 -11.54 -28.33
N VAL A 284 4.59 -11.68 -27.02
CA VAL A 284 5.56 -11.43 -25.94
C VAL A 284 6.74 -12.39 -26.03
N GLN A 285 6.50 -13.67 -26.37
CA GLN A 285 7.57 -14.66 -26.56
C GLN A 285 8.49 -14.33 -27.75
N GLN A 286 7.92 -13.87 -28.84
CA GLN A 286 8.66 -13.63 -30.08
C GLN A 286 9.34 -12.25 -30.15
N GLN A 287 8.69 -11.23 -29.61
CA GLN A 287 9.12 -9.83 -29.70
C GLN A 287 9.67 -9.25 -28.39
N GLY A 288 9.60 -10.03 -27.29
CA GLY A 288 10.09 -9.58 -26.01
C GLY A 288 11.61 -9.43 -25.98
N VAL A 289 12.08 -8.31 -25.45
CA VAL A 289 13.49 -8.01 -25.21
C VAL A 289 13.82 -8.10 -23.73
N LYS A 290 15.08 -8.38 -23.41
CA LYS A 290 15.56 -8.39 -22.03
C LYS A 290 15.97 -6.99 -21.59
N CYS A 291 15.40 -6.54 -20.45
CA CYS A 291 15.72 -5.27 -19.82
C CYS A 291 16.18 -5.52 -18.38
N ASP A 292 17.15 -4.76 -17.90
CA ASP A 292 17.70 -4.89 -16.55
C ASP A 292 16.91 -4.12 -15.49
N PHE A 293 16.28 -2.99 -15.83
CA PHE A 293 15.50 -2.12 -14.92
C PHE A 293 16.07 -2.06 -13.50
N ALA A 294 17.34 -1.67 -13.41
CA ALA A 294 18.14 -1.76 -12.20
C ALA A 294 18.01 -0.56 -11.25
N ASP A 295 17.39 0.53 -11.68
CA ASP A 295 17.34 1.80 -10.95
C ASP A 295 16.03 2.58 -11.15
N SER A 296 15.99 3.83 -10.66
CA SER A 296 14.84 4.71 -10.73
C SER A 296 14.75 5.58 -12.00
N VAL A 297 15.73 5.50 -12.91
CA VAL A 297 15.68 6.24 -14.18
C VAL A 297 14.48 5.81 -15.02
N PRO A 298 14.08 6.61 -16.04
CA PRO A 298 12.97 6.22 -16.91
C PRO A 298 13.15 4.83 -17.52
N TRP A 299 12.15 3.98 -17.38
CA TRP A 299 12.12 2.65 -17.98
C TRP A 299 11.69 2.74 -19.43
N VAL A 300 12.60 2.45 -20.32
CA VAL A 300 12.37 2.49 -21.76
C VAL A 300 12.65 1.11 -22.36
N ILE A 301 11.68 0.60 -23.12
CA ILE A 301 11.82 -0.66 -23.84
C ILE A 301 12.43 -0.31 -25.20
N LEU A 302 13.68 -0.71 -25.42
CA LEU A 302 14.41 -0.49 -26.65
C LEU A 302 14.52 -1.78 -27.44
N SER A 303 14.35 -1.70 -28.76
CA SER A 303 14.68 -2.80 -29.66
C SER A 303 16.19 -3.13 -29.58
N PRO A 304 16.63 -4.33 -30.01
CA PRO A 304 18.04 -4.69 -30.01
C PRO A 304 18.91 -3.69 -30.79
N ILE A 305 18.36 -3.09 -31.87
CA ILE A 305 19.05 -2.08 -32.68
C ILE A 305 19.21 -0.79 -31.87
N GLU A 306 18.15 -0.30 -31.25
CA GLU A 306 18.16 0.91 -30.40
C GLU A 306 19.08 0.73 -29.18
N GLN A 307 19.10 -0.45 -28.54
CA GLN A 307 20.05 -0.77 -27.48
C GLN A 307 21.50 -0.67 -27.96
N SER A 308 21.81 -1.23 -29.15
CA SER A 308 23.14 -1.15 -29.73
C SER A 308 23.53 0.30 -30.05
N ILE A 309 22.60 1.11 -30.54
CA ILE A 309 22.82 2.54 -30.80
C ILE A 309 23.08 3.28 -29.49
N LYS A 310 22.24 3.07 -28.48
CA LYS A 310 22.41 3.66 -27.12
C LYS A 310 23.78 3.34 -26.56
N GLN A 311 24.19 2.07 -26.56
CA GLN A 311 25.52 1.65 -26.07
C GLN A 311 26.68 2.34 -26.80
N LYS A 312 26.58 2.49 -28.11
CA LYS A 312 27.58 3.22 -28.91
C LYS A 312 27.66 4.70 -28.54
N ILE A 313 26.50 5.34 -28.32
CA ILE A 313 26.44 6.75 -27.91
C ILE A 313 27.05 6.93 -26.53
N GLU A 314 26.68 6.06 -25.57
CA GLU A 314 27.21 6.10 -24.21
C GLU A 314 28.72 5.82 -24.14
N ALA A 315 29.26 4.99 -25.04
CA ALA A 315 30.68 4.70 -25.10
C ALA A 315 31.53 5.86 -25.64
N VAL A 316 30.92 6.74 -26.42
CA VAL A 316 31.63 7.87 -27.10
C VAL A 316 31.25 9.22 -26.46
N GLY A 317 30.06 9.32 -25.88
CA GLY A 317 29.54 10.55 -25.29
C GLY A 317 30.05 10.80 -23.87
N THR A 318 30.34 12.05 -23.57
CA THR A 318 30.43 12.50 -22.15
C THR A 318 29.02 12.54 -21.59
N PRO A 319 28.73 11.92 -20.40
CA PRO A 319 27.42 12.08 -19.76
C PRO A 319 27.15 13.56 -19.50
N PRO A 320 25.89 14.01 -19.67
CA PRO A 320 25.48 15.38 -19.38
C PRO A 320 25.67 15.79 -17.93
#